data_722a5660435d1f75f9ecee75a6b3d577
#
_entry.id   722a5660435d1f75f9ecee75a6b3d577
#
_cell.length_a   1.000
_cell.length_b   1.000
_cell.length_c   1.000
_cell.angle_alpha   90.00
_cell.angle_beta   90.00
_cell.angle_gamma   90.00
#
_symmetry.space_group_name_H-M   'P 1'
#
loop_
_entity.id
_entity.type
_entity.pdbx_description
1 polymer ?
#
loop_
_entity_poly.entity_id
_entity_poly.type
_entity_poly.pdbx_seq_one_letter_code
_entity_poly.pdbx_strand_id
1 'polypeptide(L)'
;MYERLKPYLTQRGLTLAEDKTKVQHISEGFDFLGFNLRQYNTNNGMHLFIKPSNASVKKARETMKNVFMQLRGKPVRDIITTLNPIIRGIGNYWSSQVAKKIFGKMDSYIWIKLRKHLKVLHPNKSFKWIYTRYFRPDYTGVSKDRWILTDPHDHKTQLFKMSWISIVRHNVVMYRNSPDDASLSEYFEKRDKKEFIRDNVLSRRKLAKRSNYKCRVCKQSLAGEESLKINQLLPSKLGGSKRYDNLELLHQSCQLQHQMLLEKYGEGKDLPNVINCFKSKQIEPDSLKGYRLMKEMFKKFKYQSV
;
A
#
# COMPACT_ATOMS: atom_id res chain seq x y z
N MET A 1 27.07 -27.07 -1.43
CA MET A 1 26.12 -26.10 -2.03
C MET A 1 26.60 -25.64 -3.42
N TYR A 2 27.82 -25.14 -3.56
CA TYR A 2 28.39 -24.70 -4.84
C TYR A 2 28.41 -25.80 -5.91
N GLU A 3 28.78 -27.04 -5.56
CA GLU A 3 28.83 -28.19 -6.47
C GLU A 3 27.48 -28.52 -7.12
N ARG A 4 26.35 -28.19 -6.45
CA ARG A 4 25.01 -28.38 -6.99
C ARG A 4 24.52 -27.14 -7.78
N LEU A 5 24.97 -25.96 -7.37
CA LEU A 5 24.51 -24.70 -7.95
C LEU A 5 25.20 -24.42 -9.28
N LYS A 6 26.50 -24.69 -9.39
CA LYS A 6 27.27 -24.50 -10.65
C LYS A 6 26.66 -25.22 -11.84
N PRO A 7 26.42 -26.57 -11.80
CA PRO A 7 25.82 -27.26 -12.95
C PRO A 7 24.42 -26.73 -13.32
N TYR A 8 23.61 -26.44 -12.31
CA TYR A 8 22.26 -25.90 -12.51
C TYR A 8 22.26 -24.57 -13.26
N LEU A 9 23.17 -23.67 -12.91
CA LEU A 9 23.32 -22.37 -13.56
C LEU A 9 23.93 -22.50 -14.95
N THR A 10 24.95 -23.36 -15.11
CA THR A 10 25.62 -23.58 -16.40
C THR A 10 24.66 -24.11 -17.46
N GLN A 11 23.73 -25.02 -17.08
CA GLN A 11 22.67 -25.50 -17.98
C GLN A 11 21.75 -24.38 -18.51
N ARG A 12 21.72 -23.25 -17.83
CA ARG A 12 20.91 -22.08 -18.18
C ARG A 12 21.73 -20.92 -18.77
N GLY A 13 22.99 -21.21 -19.15
CA GLY A 13 23.90 -20.20 -19.69
C GLY A 13 24.37 -19.15 -18.67
N LEU A 14 24.21 -19.43 -17.36
CA LEU A 14 24.61 -18.52 -16.29
C LEU A 14 25.90 -19.03 -15.60
N THR A 15 26.77 -18.09 -15.24
CA THR A 15 27.99 -18.39 -14.48
C THR A 15 27.98 -17.67 -13.14
N LEU A 16 28.53 -18.33 -12.11
CA LEU A 16 28.74 -17.72 -10.81
C LEU A 16 29.95 -16.77 -10.88
N ALA A 17 29.73 -15.51 -10.49
CA ALA A 17 30.83 -14.57 -10.29
C ALA A 17 31.51 -14.89 -8.95
N GLU A 18 32.70 -15.44 -9.00
CA GLU A 18 33.43 -15.91 -7.80
C GLU A 18 33.81 -14.76 -6.86
N ASP A 19 34.13 -13.59 -7.41
CA ASP A 19 34.41 -12.35 -6.69
C ASP A 19 33.21 -11.81 -5.89
N LYS A 20 31.98 -12.11 -6.36
CA LYS A 20 30.71 -11.63 -5.74
C LYS A 20 30.01 -12.69 -4.90
N THR A 21 30.41 -13.95 -5.03
CA THR A 21 29.77 -15.07 -4.33
C THR A 21 30.51 -15.37 -3.05
N LYS A 22 29.87 -15.11 -1.91
CA LYS A 22 30.47 -15.32 -0.57
C LYS A 22 29.52 -16.11 0.33
N VAL A 23 30.07 -16.99 1.12
CA VAL A 23 29.39 -17.64 2.25
C VAL A 23 29.69 -16.80 3.49
N GLN A 24 28.65 -16.24 4.10
CA GLN A 24 28.78 -15.38 5.26
C GLN A 24 27.88 -15.88 6.39
N HIS A 25 28.39 -15.85 7.62
CA HIS A 25 27.58 -16.24 8.78
C HIS A 25 26.54 -15.16 9.07
N ILE A 26 25.30 -15.57 9.39
CA ILE A 26 24.16 -14.67 9.59
C ILE A 26 24.37 -13.69 10.76
N SER A 27 25.24 -14.00 11.73
CA SER A 27 25.58 -13.09 12.82
C SER A 27 26.41 -11.89 12.37
N GLU A 28 27.17 -12.02 11.28
CA GLU A 28 27.91 -10.91 10.66
C GLU A 28 26.94 -10.04 9.85
N GLY A 29 25.92 -10.67 9.28
CA GLY A 29 24.91 -10.04 8.45
C GLY A 29 25.39 -9.75 7.03
N PHE A 30 24.45 -9.58 6.13
CA PHE A 30 24.71 -9.22 4.73
C PHE A 30 23.61 -8.27 4.21
N ASP A 31 23.95 -7.52 3.18
CA ASP A 31 23.02 -6.61 2.53
C ASP A 31 22.39 -7.30 1.32
N PHE A 32 21.05 -7.27 1.26
CA PHE A 32 20.27 -7.82 0.15
C PHE A 32 19.09 -6.92 -0.15
N LEU A 33 18.91 -6.55 -1.42
CA LEU A 33 17.83 -5.67 -1.88
C LEU A 33 17.65 -4.40 -1.04
N GLY A 34 18.76 -3.79 -0.62
CA GLY A 34 18.73 -2.56 0.18
C GLY A 34 18.41 -2.75 1.66
N PHE A 35 18.32 -3.98 2.12
CA PHE A 35 18.16 -4.33 3.53
C PHE A 35 19.40 -5.08 4.04
N ASN A 36 19.71 -4.89 5.31
CA ASN A 36 20.70 -5.67 6.05
C ASN A 36 19.97 -6.76 6.84
N LEU A 37 20.31 -8.01 6.55
CA LEU A 37 19.81 -9.19 7.23
C LEU A 37 20.89 -9.62 8.25
N ARG A 38 20.56 -9.55 9.53
CA ARG A 38 21.52 -9.90 10.59
C ARG A 38 20.82 -10.49 11.80
N GLN A 39 21.46 -11.46 12.42
CA GLN A 39 21.04 -12.03 13.68
C GLN A 39 21.63 -11.22 14.84
N TYR A 40 20.76 -10.86 15.77
CA TYR A 40 21.10 -10.07 16.96
C TYR A 40 20.80 -10.89 18.22
N ASN A 41 21.71 -10.82 19.17
CA ASN A 41 21.43 -11.30 20.51
C ASN A 41 20.58 -10.25 21.25
N THR A 42 19.45 -10.69 21.79
CA THR A 42 18.51 -9.86 22.55
C THR A 42 18.24 -10.50 23.89
N ASN A 43 17.60 -9.80 24.81
CA ASN A 43 17.23 -10.34 26.12
C ASN A 43 16.37 -11.61 26.04
N ASN A 44 15.67 -11.80 24.90
CA ASN A 44 14.81 -12.95 24.64
C ASN A 44 15.44 -13.98 23.70
N GLY A 45 16.78 -13.97 23.54
CA GLY A 45 17.54 -14.89 22.68
C GLY A 45 17.96 -14.28 21.33
N MET A 46 18.35 -15.16 20.42
CA MET A 46 18.84 -14.79 19.10
C MET A 46 17.68 -14.52 18.14
N HIS A 47 17.62 -13.30 17.59
CA HIS A 47 16.57 -12.89 16.66
C HIS A 47 17.14 -12.36 15.35
N LEU A 48 16.59 -12.80 14.22
CA LEU A 48 16.88 -12.24 12.92
C LEU A 48 16.12 -10.93 12.74
N PHE A 49 16.84 -9.83 12.51
CA PHE A 49 16.25 -8.56 12.09
C PHE A 49 16.66 -8.22 10.68
N ILE A 50 15.67 -7.78 9.91
CA ILE A 50 15.83 -7.19 8.58
C ILE A 50 15.62 -5.69 8.77
N LYS A 51 16.63 -4.90 8.44
CA LYS A 51 16.63 -3.43 8.59
C LYS A 51 17.11 -2.79 7.30
N PRO A 52 16.68 -1.57 6.95
CA PRO A 52 17.30 -0.83 5.86
C PRO A 52 18.83 -0.80 5.99
N SER A 53 19.54 -1.12 4.93
CA SER A 53 21.02 -1.14 4.94
C SER A 53 21.59 0.28 5.08
N ASN A 54 22.82 0.39 5.58
CA ASN A 54 23.49 1.68 5.71
C ASN A 54 23.65 2.37 4.36
N ALA A 55 23.92 1.60 3.30
CA ALA A 55 24.00 2.11 1.93
C ALA A 55 22.67 2.69 1.45
N SER A 56 21.55 2.01 1.71
CA SER A 56 20.21 2.50 1.37
C SER A 56 19.84 3.78 2.13
N VAL A 57 20.16 3.84 3.42
CA VAL A 57 19.94 5.04 4.23
C VAL A 57 20.79 6.21 3.74
N LYS A 58 22.05 5.95 3.37
CA LYS A 58 22.94 6.97 2.78
C LYS A 58 22.38 7.49 1.46
N LYS A 59 21.99 6.59 0.55
CA LYS A 59 21.37 6.96 -0.73
C LYS A 59 20.10 7.78 -0.55
N ALA A 60 19.22 7.40 0.37
CA ALA A 60 18.01 8.15 0.69
C ALA A 60 18.33 9.58 1.18
N ARG A 61 19.32 9.75 2.06
CA ARG A 61 19.79 11.05 2.51
C ARG A 61 20.37 11.90 1.39
N GLU A 62 21.14 11.29 0.49
CA GLU A 62 21.69 11.95 -0.71
C GLU A 62 20.59 12.45 -1.63
N THR A 63 19.58 11.61 -1.91
CA THR A 63 18.40 12.00 -2.69
C THR A 63 17.70 13.22 -2.09
N MET A 64 17.41 13.19 -0.79
CA MET A 64 16.77 14.31 -0.10
C MET A 64 17.68 15.56 -0.08
N LYS A 65 18.99 15.39 0.11
CA LYS A 65 19.96 16.49 0.05
C LYS A 65 19.93 17.18 -1.31
N ASN A 66 19.87 16.42 -2.39
CA ASN A 66 19.84 16.95 -3.75
C ASN A 66 18.59 17.79 -4.00
N VAL A 67 17.42 17.38 -3.48
CA VAL A 67 16.20 18.20 -3.52
C VAL A 67 16.42 19.55 -2.83
N PHE A 68 17.00 19.58 -1.63
CA PHE A 68 17.30 20.84 -0.94
C PHE A 68 18.33 21.70 -1.67
N MET A 69 19.24 21.10 -2.41
CA MET A 69 20.22 21.85 -3.23
C MET A 69 19.55 22.43 -4.48
N GLN A 70 18.77 21.65 -5.19
CA GLN A 70 18.06 22.08 -6.41
C GLN A 70 17.01 23.16 -6.13
N LEU A 71 16.33 23.05 -5.02
CA LEU A 71 15.27 23.97 -4.61
C LEU A 71 15.76 25.07 -3.64
N ARG A 72 17.07 25.33 -3.60
CA ARG A 72 17.65 26.37 -2.73
C ARG A 72 17.03 27.74 -3.07
N GLY A 73 16.47 28.41 -2.06
CA GLY A 73 15.82 29.71 -2.24
C GLY A 73 14.41 29.66 -2.83
N LYS A 74 13.91 28.48 -3.19
CA LYS A 74 12.54 28.30 -3.68
C LYS A 74 11.52 28.28 -2.53
N PRO A 75 10.24 28.58 -2.81
CA PRO A 75 9.16 28.54 -1.83
C PRO A 75 9.07 27.20 -1.10
N VAL A 76 8.56 27.24 0.12
CA VAL A 76 8.37 26.03 0.97
C VAL A 76 7.43 25.02 0.30
N ARG A 77 6.44 25.50 -0.45
CA ARG A 77 5.52 24.64 -1.21
C ARG A 77 6.26 23.68 -2.14
N ASP A 78 7.25 24.18 -2.88
CA ASP A 78 8.00 23.35 -3.84
C ASP A 78 8.80 22.25 -3.11
N ILE A 79 9.37 22.58 -1.95
CA ILE A 79 10.04 21.59 -1.09
C ILE A 79 9.06 20.50 -0.65
N ILE A 80 7.88 20.88 -0.16
CA ILE A 80 6.88 19.93 0.34
C ILE A 80 6.39 19.02 -0.78
N THR A 81 6.03 19.58 -1.93
CA THR A 81 5.49 18.82 -3.06
C THR A 81 6.51 17.85 -3.66
N THR A 82 7.79 18.22 -3.65
CA THR A 82 8.88 17.38 -4.16
C THR A 82 9.29 16.31 -3.14
N LEU A 83 9.37 16.64 -1.85
CA LEU A 83 9.81 15.68 -0.83
C LEU A 83 8.76 14.64 -0.47
N ASN A 84 7.48 15.01 -0.44
CA ASN A 84 6.42 14.10 0.00
C ASN A 84 6.36 12.78 -0.77
N PRO A 85 6.42 12.75 -2.12
CA PRO A 85 6.47 11.49 -2.87
C PRO A 85 7.72 10.66 -2.52
N ILE A 86 8.88 11.29 -2.36
CA ILE A 86 10.14 10.62 -2.02
C ILE A 86 10.06 9.99 -0.63
N ILE A 87 9.58 10.75 0.37
CA ILE A 87 9.43 10.27 1.75
C ILE A 87 8.46 9.08 1.79
N ARG A 88 7.33 9.18 1.10
CA ARG A 88 6.32 8.11 1.04
C ARG A 88 6.86 6.87 0.33
N GLY A 89 7.51 7.04 -0.83
CA GLY A 89 8.07 5.94 -1.59
C GLY A 89 9.12 5.15 -0.80
N ILE A 90 10.11 5.84 -0.22
CA ILE A 90 11.15 5.22 0.61
C ILE A 90 10.54 4.61 1.87
N GLY A 91 9.64 5.34 2.53
CA GLY A 91 9.02 4.89 3.76
C GLY A 91 8.14 3.66 3.57
N ASN A 92 7.35 3.60 2.49
CA ASN A 92 6.54 2.43 2.15
C ASN A 92 7.41 1.22 1.84
N TYR A 93 8.51 1.41 1.09
CA TYR A 93 9.45 0.32 0.83
C TYR A 93 10.06 -0.25 2.11
N TRP A 94 10.45 0.60 3.06
CA TRP A 94 11.04 0.17 4.33
C TRP A 94 10.02 -0.28 5.37
N SER A 95 8.74 0.04 5.21
CA SER A 95 7.68 -0.24 6.20
C SER A 95 7.42 -1.74 6.41
N SER A 96 7.79 -2.58 5.45
CA SER A 96 7.68 -4.04 5.57
C SER A 96 8.63 -4.65 6.59
N GLN A 97 9.64 -3.89 7.07
CA GLN A 97 10.73 -4.38 7.91
C GLN A 97 10.96 -3.50 9.15
N VAL A 98 12.01 -3.81 9.93
CA VAL A 98 12.33 -3.07 11.18
C VAL A 98 12.95 -1.71 10.85
N ALA A 99 12.14 -0.70 10.59
CA ALA A 99 12.60 0.62 10.14
C ALA A 99 12.24 1.80 11.06
N LYS A 100 11.41 1.62 12.10
CA LYS A 100 10.86 2.73 12.89
C LYS A 100 11.92 3.71 13.46
N LYS A 101 13.02 3.18 13.99
CA LYS A 101 14.15 4.01 14.48
C LYS A 101 14.82 4.78 13.34
N ILE A 102 14.88 4.19 12.14
CA ILE A 102 15.45 4.83 10.95
C ILE A 102 14.53 5.95 10.46
N PHE A 103 13.22 5.75 10.49
CA PHE A 103 12.23 6.79 10.15
C PHE A 103 12.44 8.05 11.00
N GLY A 104 12.56 7.91 12.32
CA GLY A 104 12.86 9.04 13.20
C GLY A 104 14.18 9.75 12.88
N LYS A 105 15.24 8.97 12.55
CA LYS A 105 16.53 9.54 12.12
C LYS A 105 16.43 10.29 10.79
N MET A 106 15.57 9.83 9.87
CA MET A 106 15.33 10.50 8.58
C MET A 106 14.54 11.79 8.78
N ASP A 107 13.51 11.78 9.62
CA ASP A 107 12.76 13.00 9.98
C ASP A 107 13.67 14.06 10.63
N SER A 108 14.55 13.63 11.54
CA SER A 108 15.55 14.53 12.14
C SER A 108 16.53 15.11 11.11
N TYR A 109 16.95 14.28 10.14
CA TYR A 109 17.81 14.74 9.05
C TYR A 109 17.11 15.79 8.17
N ILE A 110 15.85 15.53 7.78
CA ILE A 110 15.03 16.48 7.02
C ILE A 110 14.87 17.78 7.80
N TRP A 111 14.57 17.70 9.10
CA TRP A 111 14.45 18.87 9.97
C TRP A 111 15.69 19.77 9.96
N ILE A 112 16.88 19.19 10.07
CA ILE A 112 18.14 19.94 10.01
C ILE A 112 18.29 20.66 8.65
N LYS A 113 17.94 19.99 7.55
CA LYS A 113 17.99 20.59 6.21
C LYS A 113 16.96 21.70 6.03
N LEU A 114 15.75 21.51 6.54
CA LEU A 114 14.68 22.52 6.53
C LEU A 114 15.08 23.78 7.27
N ARG A 115 15.66 23.67 8.48
CA ARG A 115 16.13 24.83 9.23
C ARG A 115 17.12 25.67 8.43
N LYS A 116 18.09 25.01 7.76
CA LYS A 116 19.06 25.68 6.89
C LYS A 116 18.39 26.35 5.71
N HIS A 117 17.46 25.67 5.05
CA HIS A 117 16.72 26.22 3.91
C HIS A 117 15.90 27.44 4.30
N LEU A 118 15.14 27.37 5.40
CA LEU A 118 14.29 28.47 5.88
C LEU A 118 15.12 29.68 6.30
N LYS A 119 16.34 29.46 6.83
CA LYS A 119 17.27 30.56 7.17
C LYS A 119 17.83 31.24 5.91
N VAL A 120 18.01 30.48 4.82
CA VAL A 120 18.39 31.06 3.51
C VAL A 120 17.25 31.90 2.94
N LEU A 121 16.00 31.45 3.07
CA LEU A 121 14.84 32.22 2.62
C LEU A 121 14.63 33.51 3.44
N HIS A 122 14.97 33.47 4.72
CA HIS A 122 14.72 34.57 5.66
C HIS A 122 15.97 34.89 6.51
N PRO A 123 17.04 35.44 5.88
CA PRO A 123 18.32 35.64 6.56
C PRO A 123 18.20 36.59 7.78
N ASN A 124 17.34 37.59 7.69
CA ASN A 124 17.18 38.64 8.72
C ASN A 124 16.07 38.36 9.74
N LYS A 125 15.39 37.20 9.64
CA LYS A 125 14.31 36.85 10.57
C LYS A 125 14.79 35.88 11.65
N SER A 126 14.20 36.03 12.85
CA SER A 126 14.44 35.11 13.97
C SER A 126 13.82 33.74 13.70
N PHE A 127 14.33 32.67 14.33
CA PHE A 127 13.71 31.37 14.26
C PHE A 127 12.28 31.34 14.81
N LYS A 128 11.99 32.15 15.84
CA LYS A 128 10.63 32.31 16.39
C LYS A 128 9.66 32.74 15.29
N TRP A 129 10.00 33.75 14.51
CA TRP A 129 9.20 34.25 13.41
C TRP A 129 9.03 33.18 12.33
N ILE A 130 10.14 32.47 11.95
CA ILE A 130 10.12 31.40 10.96
C ILE A 130 9.16 30.28 11.40
N TYR A 131 9.23 29.87 12.66
CA TYR A 131 8.37 28.80 13.17
C TYR A 131 6.91 29.22 13.20
N THR A 132 6.59 30.41 13.66
CA THR A 132 5.21 30.91 13.66
C THR A 132 4.64 30.98 12.24
N ARG A 133 5.47 31.29 11.24
CA ARG A 133 5.02 31.40 9.85
C ARG A 133 4.81 30.06 9.17
N TYR A 134 5.69 29.07 9.37
CA TYR A 134 5.78 27.86 8.56
C TYR A 134 5.39 26.57 9.29
N PHE A 135 5.27 26.58 10.59
CA PHE A 135 4.96 25.36 11.34
C PHE A 135 3.58 25.43 11.98
N ARG A 136 2.82 24.34 11.80
CA ARG A 136 1.46 24.20 12.31
C ARG A 136 1.20 22.78 12.79
N PRO A 137 0.14 22.57 13.60
CA PRO A 137 -0.33 21.24 13.91
C PRO A 137 -0.80 20.49 12.64
N ASP A 138 -0.84 19.17 12.72
CA ASP A 138 -1.37 18.33 11.66
C ASP A 138 -2.84 18.66 11.39
N TYR A 139 -3.14 19.13 10.17
CA TYR A 139 -4.51 19.48 9.76
C TYR A 139 -5.38 18.23 9.56
N THR A 140 -4.77 17.06 9.30
CA THR A 140 -5.49 15.80 9.06
C THR A 140 -6.00 15.16 10.35
N GLY A 141 -5.48 15.57 11.50
CA GLY A 141 -5.79 14.99 12.81
C GLY A 141 -5.27 13.57 13.03
N VAL A 142 -4.53 13.01 12.08
CA VAL A 142 -3.95 11.65 12.17
C VAL A 142 -2.81 11.62 13.18
N SER A 143 -2.07 12.71 13.32
CA SER A 143 -0.95 12.84 14.25
C SER A 143 -1.21 13.94 15.30
N LYS A 144 -0.66 13.74 16.50
CA LYS A 144 -0.62 14.77 17.54
C LYS A 144 0.54 15.75 17.38
N ASP A 145 1.29 15.65 16.28
CA ASP A 145 2.44 16.53 16.00
C ASP A 145 1.99 17.98 15.80
N ARG A 146 2.63 18.89 16.54
CA ARG A 146 2.33 20.34 16.50
C ARG A 146 3.28 21.13 15.58
N TRP A 147 4.38 20.51 15.14
CA TRP A 147 5.47 21.16 14.42
C TRP A 147 5.67 20.52 13.05
N ILE A 148 4.76 20.82 12.13
CA ILE A 148 4.79 20.30 10.77
C ILE A 148 5.00 21.46 9.81
N LEU A 149 5.99 21.33 8.92
CA LEU A 149 6.22 22.34 7.88
C LEU A 149 5.00 22.42 6.99
N THR A 150 4.45 23.61 6.84
CA THR A 150 3.20 23.88 6.13
C THR A 150 3.38 25.06 5.21
N ASP A 151 2.76 25.05 4.06
CA ASP A 151 2.70 26.21 3.18
C ASP A 151 1.88 27.33 3.88
N PRO A 152 2.42 28.55 4.00
CA PRO A 152 1.70 29.67 4.61
C PRO A 152 0.40 30.06 3.89
N HIS A 153 0.30 29.77 2.60
CA HIS A 153 -0.84 30.14 1.75
C HIS A 153 -1.86 29.01 1.61
N ASP A 154 -1.43 27.75 1.85
CA ASP A 154 -2.31 26.59 1.79
C ASP A 154 -1.98 25.60 2.94
N HIS A 155 -2.73 25.70 4.02
CA HIS A 155 -2.51 24.89 5.22
C HIS A 155 -2.75 23.38 5.01
N LYS A 156 -3.34 22.97 3.89
CA LYS A 156 -3.48 21.56 3.54
C LYS A 156 -2.19 20.99 2.95
N THR A 157 -1.33 21.84 2.40
CA THR A 157 -0.02 21.45 1.88
C THR A 157 0.98 21.38 3.04
N GLN A 158 1.18 20.17 3.56
CA GLN A 158 2.05 19.87 4.69
C GLN A 158 3.13 18.84 4.32
N LEU A 159 4.30 18.96 4.96
CA LEU A 159 5.35 17.97 4.84
C LEU A 159 4.97 16.70 5.60
N PHE A 160 4.99 15.58 4.90
CA PHE A 160 4.76 14.28 5.49
C PHE A 160 5.97 13.81 6.31
N LYS A 161 5.75 13.25 7.49
CA LYS A 161 6.82 12.64 8.30
C LYS A 161 6.90 11.15 8.05
N MET A 162 8.11 10.65 7.84
CA MET A 162 8.34 9.21 7.64
C MET A 162 7.93 8.41 8.89
N SER A 163 8.10 8.97 10.08
CA SER A 163 7.67 8.36 11.34
C SER A 163 6.16 8.10 11.46
N TRP A 164 5.33 8.72 10.64
CA TRP A 164 3.89 8.42 10.61
C TRP A 164 3.55 7.09 9.94
N ILE A 165 4.46 6.59 9.10
CA ILE A 165 4.26 5.32 8.40
C ILE A 165 4.30 4.18 9.43
N SER A 166 3.24 3.39 9.44
CA SER A 166 3.15 2.19 10.26
C SER A 166 4.04 1.08 9.69
N ILE A 167 4.65 0.30 10.58
CA ILE A 167 5.36 -0.91 10.16
C ILE A 167 4.35 -2.03 9.97
N VAL A 168 4.23 -2.51 8.74
CA VAL A 168 3.34 -3.61 8.36
C VAL A 168 4.22 -4.75 7.84
N ARG A 169 4.49 -5.72 8.71
CA ARG A 169 5.30 -6.88 8.32
C ARG A 169 4.45 -7.89 7.58
N HIS A 170 5.00 -8.44 6.51
CA HIS A 170 4.40 -9.59 5.83
C HIS A 170 4.38 -10.81 6.77
N ASN A 171 3.31 -11.59 6.68
CA ASN A 171 3.23 -12.85 7.39
C ASN A 171 4.23 -13.83 6.77
N VAL A 172 5.08 -14.42 7.60
CA VAL A 172 6.02 -15.43 7.15
C VAL A 172 5.27 -16.69 6.73
N VAL A 173 5.59 -17.24 5.55
CA VAL A 173 5.11 -18.56 5.14
C VAL A 173 5.92 -19.61 5.89
N MET A 174 5.25 -20.62 6.45
CA MET A 174 5.94 -21.65 7.24
C MET A 174 6.72 -22.60 6.33
N TYR A 175 8.02 -22.70 6.59
CA TYR A 175 8.95 -23.69 5.98
C TYR A 175 8.85 -23.82 4.45
N ARG A 176 8.51 -25.03 3.98
CA ARG A 176 8.46 -25.40 2.56
C ARG A 176 7.08 -25.22 1.93
N ASN A 177 6.15 -24.57 2.61
CA ASN A 177 4.82 -24.33 2.08
C ASN A 177 4.90 -23.43 0.85
N SER A 178 4.32 -23.86 -0.24
CA SER A 178 4.23 -23.09 -1.48
C SER A 178 2.76 -22.80 -1.80
N PRO A 179 2.41 -21.59 -2.26
CA PRO A 179 1.06 -21.29 -2.76
C PRO A 179 0.69 -22.12 -4.00
N ASP A 180 1.67 -22.70 -4.71
CA ASP A 180 1.46 -23.55 -5.87
C ASP A 180 1.06 -24.98 -5.49
N ASP A 181 1.18 -25.35 -4.22
CA ASP A 181 0.75 -26.65 -3.70
C ASP A 181 -0.75 -26.62 -3.39
N ALA A 182 -1.52 -27.31 -4.22
CA ALA A 182 -2.97 -27.39 -4.08
C ALA A 182 -3.43 -28.01 -2.73
N SER A 183 -2.62 -28.86 -2.11
CA SER A 183 -2.92 -29.45 -0.80
C SER A 183 -2.90 -28.41 0.33
N LEU A 184 -2.24 -27.28 0.13
CA LEU A 184 -2.09 -26.20 1.09
C LEU A 184 -3.10 -25.05 0.89
N SER A 185 -4.08 -25.19 0.01
CA SER A 185 -5.07 -24.14 -0.30
C SER A 185 -5.79 -23.65 0.95
N GLU A 186 -6.18 -24.54 1.86
CA GLU A 186 -6.83 -24.18 3.12
C GLU A 186 -5.90 -23.38 4.07
N TYR A 187 -4.62 -23.71 4.11
CA TYR A 187 -3.61 -22.99 4.88
C TYR A 187 -3.49 -21.55 4.38
N PHE A 188 -3.39 -21.34 3.07
CA PHE A 188 -3.28 -20.01 2.47
C PHE A 188 -4.58 -19.21 2.61
N GLU A 189 -5.74 -19.83 2.43
CA GLU A 189 -7.03 -19.17 2.67
C GLU A 189 -7.20 -18.69 4.11
N LYS A 190 -6.81 -19.50 5.10
CA LYS A 190 -6.84 -19.09 6.53
C LYS A 190 -5.86 -17.95 6.80
N ARG A 191 -4.70 -17.96 6.16
CA ARG A 191 -3.70 -16.92 6.27
C ARG A 191 -4.21 -15.59 5.68
N ASP A 192 -4.72 -15.61 4.46
CA ASP A 192 -5.29 -14.46 3.77
C ASP A 192 -6.43 -13.84 4.56
N LYS A 193 -7.32 -14.68 5.10
CA LYS A 193 -8.41 -14.23 5.95
C LYS A 193 -7.92 -13.52 7.22
N LYS A 194 -6.89 -14.03 7.89
CA LYS A 194 -6.29 -13.38 9.07
C LYS A 194 -5.65 -12.04 8.71
N GLU A 195 -4.95 -11.98 7.59
CA GLU A 195 -4.33 -10.77 7.06
C GLU A 195 -5.39 -9.72 6.74
N PHE A 196 -6.43 -10.10 6.00
CA PHE A 196 -7.52 -9.21 5.68
C PHE A 196 -8.21 -8.64 6.93
N ILE A 197 -8.48 -9.49 7.94
CA ILE A 197 -9.10 -9.06 9.20
C ILE A 197 -8.19 -8.08 9.96
N ARG A 198 -6.88 -8.29 9.96
CA ARG A 198 -5.93 -7.40 10.62
C ARG A 198 -5.93 -6.01 9.99
N ASP A 199 -5.94 -5.94 8.65
CA ASP A 199 -5.63 -4.72 7.90
C ASP A 199 -6.86 -3.91 7.50
N ASN A 200 -8.06 -4.45 7.72
CA ASN A 200 -9.30 -3.79 7.31
C ASN A 200 -10.24 -3.44 8.47
N VAL A 201 -11.02 -2.37 8.29
CA VAL A 201 -12.05 -1.93 9.24
C VAL A 201 -13.26 -2.87 9.24
N LEU A 202 -14.07 -2.84 10.32
CA LEU A 202 -15.22 -3.74 10.52
C LEU A 202 -16.21 -3.76 9.35
N SER A 203 -16.48 -2.61 8.72
CA SER A 203 -17.36 -2.51 7.56
C SER A 203 -16.88 -3.35 6.37
N ARG A 204 -15.59 -3.25 6.04
CA ARG A 204 -14.98 -4.05 4.98
C ARG A 204 -14.93 -5.54 5.34
N ARG A 205 -14.68 -5.88 6.61
CA ARG A 205 -14.68 -7.28 7.09
C ARG A 205 -16.05 -7.93 6.89
N LYS A 206 -17.14 -7.20 7.15
CA LYS A 206 -18.51 -7.69 6.93
C LYS A 206 -18.77 -7.98 5.45
N LEU A 207 -18.36 -7.09 4.54
CA LEU A 207 -18.50 -7.29 3.11
C LEU A 207 -17.66 -8.48 2.60
N ALA A 208 -16.39 -8.56 3.02
CA ALA A 208 -15.50 -9.65 2.64
C ALA A 208 -16.00 -11.02 3.15
N LYS A 209 -16.54 -11.10 4.36
CA LYS A 209 -17.12 -12.33 4.91
C LYS A 209 -18.23 -12.89 4.01
N ARG A 210 -19.05 -12.03 3.40
CA ARG A 210 -20.14 -12.44 2.49
C ARG A 210 -19.64 -13.06 1.18
N SER A 211 -18.45 -12.66 0.72
CA SER A 211 -17.81 -13.20 -0.49
C SER A 211 -16.73 -14.25 -0.19
N ASN A 212 -16.70 -14.78 1.05
CA ASN A 212 -15.64 -15.68 1.51
C ASN A 212 -14.23 -15.13 1.26
N TYR A 213 -14.05 -13.81 1.45
CA TYR A 213 -12.77 -13.08 1.26
C TYR A 213 -12.19 -13.18 -0.16
N LYS A 214 -13.04 -13.46 -1.16
CA LYS A 214 -12.67 -13.53 -2.57
C LYS A 214 -13.36 -12.44 -3.38
N CYS A 215 -12.66 -11.86 -4.33
CA CYS A 215 -13.23 -10.92 -5.28
C CYS A 215 -14.22 -11.65 -6.19
N ARG A 216 -15.42 -11.08 -6.41
CA ARG A 216 -16.44 -11.69 -7.28
C ARG A 216 -15.99 -11.77 -8.73
N VAL A 217 -15.21 -10.82 -9.20
CA VAL A 217 -14.78 -10.71 -10.60
C VAL A 217 -13.68 -11.72 -10.91
N CYS A 218 -12.51 -11.60 -10.28
CA CYS A 218 -11.35 -12.45 -10.57
C CYS A 218 -11.28 -13.73 -9.73
N LYS A 219 -12.13 -13.89 -8.70
CA LYS A 219 -12.14 -15.02 -7.75
C LYS A 219 -10.91 -15.13 -6.86
N GLN A 220 -9.96 -14.23 -7.00
CA GLN A 220 -8.76 -14.20 -6.16
C GLN A 220 -9.05 -13.62 -4.77
N SER A 221 -8.12 -13.84 -3.83
CA SER A 221 -8.20 -13.34 -2.47
C SER A 221 -8.29 -11.81 -2.45
N LEU A 222 -9.12 -11.27 -1.54
CA LEU A 222 -9.17 -9.83 -1.24
C LEU A 222 -8.04 -9.38 -0.30
N ALA A 223 -7.26 -10.32 0.24
CA ALA A 223 -6.04 -10.00 0.97
C ALA A 223 -4.90 -9.70 -0.01
N GLY A 224 -4.03 -8.78 0.34
CA GLY A 224 -2.87 -8.42 -0.46
C GLY A 224 -2.67 -6.91 -0.58
N GLU A 225 -1.78 -6.51 -1.47
CA GLU A 225 -1.35 -5.11 -1.63
C GLU A 225 -2.29 -4.30 -2.53
N GLU A 226 -3.15 -4.97 -3.31
CA GLU A 226 -4.06 -4.30 -4.23
C GLU A 226 -5.13 -3.51 -3.46
N SER A 227 -5.35 -2.27 -3.87
CA SER A 227 -6.35 -1.41 -3.24
C SER A 227 -7.77 -1.94 -3.49
N LEU A 228 -8.58 -1.94 -2.42
CA LEU A 228 -9.94 -2.42 -2.46
C LEU A 228 -10.94 -1.27 -2.56
N LYS A 229 -11.96 -1.46 -3.38
CA LYS A 229 -13.06 -0.52 -3.57
C LYS A 229 -14.40 -1.17 -3.20
N ILE A 230 -15.27 -0.37 -2.58
CA ILE A 230 -16.65 -0.75 -2.34
C ILE A 230 -17.43 -0.44 -3.61
N ASN A 231 -18.06 -1.46 -4.17
CA ASN A 231 -18.90 -1.37 -5.36
C ASN A 231 -20.36 -1.62 -5.00
N GLN A 232 -21.29 -0.98 -5.70
CA GLN A 232 -22.72 -1.25 -5.58
C GLN A 232 -23.12 -2.36 -6.57
N LEU A 233 -23.83 -3.36 -6.10
CA LEU A 233 -24.39 -4.42 -6.95
C LEU A 233 -25.41 -3.81 -7.93
N LEU A 234 -26.32 -3.00 -7.41
CA LEU A 234 -27.24 -2.17 -8.18
C LEU A 234 -26.78 -0.72 -8.04
N PRO A 235 -26.37 -0.05 -9.13
CA PRO A 235 -25.96 1.34 -9.09
C PRO A 235 -27.05 2.29 -8.58
N SER A 236 -26.66 3.36 -7.91
CA SER A 236 -27.62 4.38 -7.41
C SER A 236 -28.43 5.02 -8.52
N LYS A 237 -27.89 5.14 -9.74
CA LYS A 237 -28.62 5.60 -10.94
C LYS A 237 -29.83 4.74 -11.30
N LEU A 238 -29.82 3.48 -10.87
CA LEU A 238 -30.88 2.48 -11.08
C LEU A 238 -31.74 2.24 -9.82
N GLY A 239 -31.66 3.14 -8.84
CA GLY A 239 -32.42 3.03 -7.60
C GLY A 239 -31.73 2.17 -6.52
N GLY A 240 -30.45 1.82 -6.69
CA GLY A 240 -29.71 1.04 -5.71
C GLY A 240 -29.43 1.81 -4.43
N SER A 241 -29.63 1.17 -3.29
CA SER A 241 -29.37 1.73 -1.96
C SER A 241 -27.91 1.63 -1.56
N LYS A 242 -27.50 2.41 -0.56
CA LYS A 242 -26.18 2.29 0.09
C LYS A 242 -26.16 1.28 1.23
N ARG A 243 -27.16 0.41 1.34
CA ARG A 243 -27.22 -0.65 2.37
C ARG A 243 -26.17 -1.73 2.11
N TYR A 244 -25.74 -2.38 3.16
CA TYR A 244 -24.72 -3.45 3.06
C TYR A 244 -25.11 -4.57 2.09
N ASP A 245 -26.39 -4.84 1.93
CA ASP A 245 -26.88 -5.89 1.03
C ASP A 245 -26.60 -5.58 -0.43
N ASN A 246 -26.58 -4.29 -0.79
CA ASN A 246 -26.24 -3.79 -2.12
C ASN A 246 -24.75 -3.50 -2.31
N LEU A 247 -23.92 -3.68 -1.29
CA LEU A 247 -22.50 -3.38 -1.35
C LEU A 247 -21.68 -4.68 -1.47
N GLU A 248 -20.61 -4.60 -2.22
CA GLU A 248 -19.61 -5.65 -2.35
C GLU A 248 -18.20 -5.03 -2.33
N LEU A 249 -17.20 -5.87 -2.08
CA LEU A 249 -15.81 -5.46 -2.08
C LEU A 249 -15.10 -6.08 -3.29
N LEU A 250 -14.44 -5.25 -4.08
CA LEU A 250 -13.69 -5.64 -5.27
C LEU A 250 -12.28 -5.06 -5.22
N HIS A 251 -11.35 -5.67 -5.95
CA HIS A 251 -10.07 -5.01 -6.28
C HIS A 251 -10.35 -3.78 -7.15
N GLN A 252 -9.50 -2.79 -7.05
CA GLN A 252 -9.68 -1.54 -7.81
C GLN A 252 -9.66 -1.79 -9.32
N SER A 253 -8.75 -2.63 -9.81
CA SER A 253 -8.66 -3.06 -11.20
C SER A 253 -9.96 -3.75 -11.66
N CYS A 254 -10.47 -4.69 -10.84
CA CYS A 254 -11.71 -5.40 -11.10
C CYS A 254 -12.93 -4.47 -11.08
N GLN A 255 -12.96 -3.46 -10.22
CA GLN A 255 -14.03 -2.47 -10.20
C GLN A 255 -14.03 -1.62 -11.48
N LEU A 256 -12.86 -1.15 -11.91
CA LEU A 256 -12.72 -0.38 -13.15
C LEU A 256 -13.18 -1.19 -14.35
N GLN A 257 -12.72 -2.44 -14.44
CA GLN A 257 -13.15 -3.37 -15.50
C GLN A 257 -14.68 -3.59 -15.49
N HIS A 258 -15.26 -3.78 -14.31
CA HIS A 258 -16.70 -3.92 -14.14
C HIS A 258 -17.46 -2.67 -14.56
N GLN A 259 -16.95 -1.48 -14.24
CA GLN A 259 -17.55 -0.21 -14.68
C GLN A 259 -17.48 -0.04 -16.20
N MET A 260 -16.33 -0.31 -16.81
CA MET A 260 -16.18 -0.26 -18.27
C MET A 260 -17.13 -1.21 -19.00
N LEU A 261 -17.34 -2.40 -18.45
CA LEU A 261 -18.29 -3.37 -19.01
C LEU A 261 -19.75 -2.89 -18.84
N LEU A 262 -20.08 -2.30 -17.69
CA LEU A 262 -21.41 -1.69 -17.49
C LEU A 262 -21.65 -0.53 -18.46
N GLU A 263 -20.68 0.34 -18.69
CA GLU A 263 -20.76 1.44 -19.65
C GLU A 263 -20.90 0.91 -21.08
N LYS A 264 -20.13 -0.11 -21.45
CA LYS A 264 -20.14 -0.67 -22.80
C LYS A 264 -21.43 -1.45 -23.12
N TYR A 265 -21.94 -2.21 -22.14
CA TYR A 265 -23.03 -3.17 -22.37
C TYR A 265 -24.33 -2.84 -21.59
N GLY A 266 -24.25 -2.01 -20.54
CA GLY A 266 -25.36 -1.73 -19.63
C GLY A 266 -26.14 -0.45 -19.92
N GLU A 267 -25.57 0.50 -20.64
CA GLU A 267 -26.22 1.81 -20.89
C GLU A 267 -26.98 1.88 -22.23
N GLY A 268 -26.71 0.97 -23.19
CA GLY A 268 -27.27 1.07 -24.54
C GLY A 268 -28.43 0.17 -24.86
N LYS A 269 -28.41 -1.11 -24.48
CA LYS A 269 -29.41 -2.09 -24.92
C LYS A 269 -30.03 -2.94 -23.80
N ASP A 270 -29.30 -3.23 -22.73
CA ASP A 270 -29.74 -4.18 -21.72
C ASP A 270 -30.33 -3.58 -20.46
N LEU A 271 -30.14 -2.27 -20.23
CA LEU A 271 -30.68 -1.56 -19.09
C LEU A 271 -32.21 -1.57 -19.02
N PRO A 272 -32.93 -1.33 -20.15
CA PRO A 272 -34.38 -1.50 -20.21
C PRO A 272 -34.82 -2.94 -19.89
N ASN A 273 -34.07 -3.95 -20.32
CA ASN A 273 -34.35 -5.35 -20.05
C ASN A 273 -34.20 -5.73 -18.58
N VAL A 274 -33.19 -5.17 -17.88
CA VAL A 274 -33.02 -5.38 -16.45
C VAL A 274 -34.19 -4.76 -15.69
N ILE A 275 -34.52 -3.49 -15.98
CA ILE A 275 -35.64 -2.78 -15.35
C ILE A 275 -36.96 -3.49 -15.65
N ASN A 276 -37.18 -3.92 -16.89
CA ASN A 276 -38.37 -4.66 -17.26
C ASN A 276 -38.46 -6.03 -16.60
N CYS A 277 -37.32 -6.70 -16.39
CA CYS A 277 -37.27 -7.96 -15.66
C CYS A 277 -37.65 -7.77 -14.19
N PHE A 278 -37.23 -6.67 -13.54
CA PHE A 278 -37.69 -6.35 -12.19
C PHE A 278 -39.19 -6.05 -12.16
N LYS A 279 -39.68 -5.24 -13.09
CA LYS A 279 -41.11 -4.90 -13.21
C LYS A 279 -41.97 -6.12 -13.49
N SER A 280 -41.57 -7.00 -14.44
CA SER A 280 -42.32 -8.19 -14.83
C SER A 280 -42.40 -9.22 -13.69
N LYS A 281 -41.39 -9.28 -12.80
CA LYS A 281 -41.35 -10.20 -11.68
C LYS A 281 -41.88 -9.58 -10.37
N GLN A 282 -42.37 -8.33 -10.40
CA GLN A 282 -42.84 -7.59 -9.25
C GLN A 282 -41.82 -7.60 -8.10
N ILE A 283 -40.53 -7.52 -8.42
CA ILE A 283 -39.44 -7.53 -7.44
C ILE A 283 -38.92 -6.12 -7.28
N GLU A 284 -38.94 -5.63 -6.05
CA GLU A 284 -38.31 -4.34 -5.73
C GLU A 284 -36.79 -4.44 -5.89
N PRO A 285 -36.14 -3.52 -6.63
CA PRO A 285 -34.70 -3.54 -6.84
C PRO A 285 -33.90 -3.57 -5.52
N ASP A 286 -34.38 -2.92 -4.50
CA ASP A 286 -33.76 -2.84 -3.17
C ASP A 286 -34.05 -4.04 -2.26
N SER A 287 -34.80 -5.03 -2.75
CA SER A 287 -35.09 -6.25 -1.99
C SER A 287 -33.96 -7.27 -2.11
N LEU A 288 -33.89 -8.18 -1.15
CA LEU A 288 -32.92 -9.30 -1.20
C LEU A 288 -33.10 -10.18 -2.46
N LYS A 289 -34.32 -10.31 -2.94
CA LYS A 289 -34.64 -11.02 -4.19
C LYS A 289 -34.15 -10.24 -5.41
N GLY A 290 -34.27 -8.91 -5.40
CA GLY A 290 -33.74 -8.04 -6.45
C GLY A 290 -32.21 -8.15 -6.56
N TYR A 291 -31.49 -8.13 -5.46
CA TYR A 291 -30.04 -8.33 -5.46
C TYR A 291 -29.61 -9.70 -5.94
N ARG A 292 -30.35 -10.76 -5.59
CA ARG A 292 -30.09 -12.11 -6.12
C ARG A 292 -30.30 -12.18 -7.62
N LEU A 293 -31.39 -11.62 -8.12
CA LEU A 293 -31.69 -11.56 -9.55
C LEU A 293 -30.62 -10.79 -10.33
N MET A 294 -30.22 -9.61 -9.84
CA MET A 294 -29.09 -8.86 -10.43
C MET A 294 -27.81 -9.69 -10.46
N LYS A 295 -27.49 -10.37 -9.37
CA LYS A 295 -26.32 -11.24 -9.27
C LYS A 295 -26.35 -12.39 -10.28
N GLU A 296 -27.52 -12.96 -10.54
CA GLU A 296 -27.70 -13.99 -11.54
C GLU A 296 -27.63 -13.44 -12.97
N MET A 297 -28.21 -12.27 -13.22
CA MET A 297 -28.11 -11.59 -14.50
C MET A 297 -26.66 -11.23 -14.83
N PHE A 298 -25.91 -10.69 -13.88
CA PHE A 298 -24.47 -10.42 -14.05
C PHE A 298 -23.63 -11.69 -14.18
N LYS A 299 -24.06 -12.84 -13.66
CA LYS A 299 -23.40 -14.12 -13.94
C LYS A 299 -23.60 -14.59 -15.38
N LYS A 300 -24.75 -14.28 -16.01
CA LYS A 300 -25.03 -14.60 -17.43
C LYS A 300 -24.24 -13.70 -18.39
N PHE A 301 -23.89 -12.47 -18.00
CA PHE A 301 -22.85 -11.70 -18.66
C PHE A 301 -21.51 -12.36 -18.33
N LYS A 302 -21.24 -13.51 -18.96
CA LYS A 302 -19.91 -14.10 -18.94
C LYS A 302 -18.95 -13.02 -19.40
N TYR A 303 -17.98 -12.71 -18.53
CA TYR A 303 -16.74 -12.06 -18.94
C TYR A 303 -16.14 -12.97 -20.02
N GLN A 304 -16.51 -12.74 -21.28
CA GLN A 304 -15.74 -13.30 -22.37
C GLN A 304 -14.40 -12.62 -22.28
N SER A 305 -13.40 -13.43 -21.93
CA SER A 305 -12.00 -13.09 -22.01
C SER A 305 -11.75 -12.45 -23.38
N VAL A 306 -11.31 -11.20 -23.34
CA VAL A 306 -10.62 -10.56 -24.46
C VAL A 306 -9.20 -11.05 -24.43
#